data_a0f1b84bd85181f1db85d7fa42ba25de
#
_entry.id   a0f1b84bd85181f1db85d7fa42ba25de
#
_cell.length_a   1.000
_cell.length_b   1.000
_cell.length_c   1.000
_cell.angle_alpha   90.00
_cell.angle_beta   90.00
_cell.angle_gamma   90.00
#
_symmetry.space_group_name_H-M   'P 1'
#
loop_
_entity.id
_entity.type
_entity.pdbx_description
1 polymer ?
#
loop_
_entity_poly.entity_id
_entity_poly.type
_entity_poly.pdbx_seq_one_letter_code
_entity_poly.pdbx_strand_id
1 'polypeptide(L)'
;PNVFRMKLLGAEVTPVTSGAGTLKDAMNEALRDWVANVRDTYYIIGTAAGPHPYPELVRDFQSVIGKELRGQMLEAEGRLPDMLVAAVGGGSNAIGLFHPFLDDKEIEIIGVEAGGHGLEGDEHCASITAGSPGILHGNRTFLLQDEAGQIKEGHSISAGLDSPGLGPEHSWLKDTGRVEYVPIMDTEALEAFQLLCRLEGIIPALEPSHALAEVIKRAPKMRKDQIIVMNLCG
;
A
#
# COMPACT_ATOMS: atom_id res chain seq x y z
N PRO A 1 -14.73 17.08 1.15
CA PRO A 1 -15.94 16.25 1.35
C PRO A 1 -15.84 15.36 2.61
N ASN A 2 -14.71 14.65 2.82
CA ASN A 2 -14.58 13.70 3.94
C ASN A 2 -14.61 14.37 5.32
N VAL A 3 -13.96 15.52 5.49
CA VAL A 3 -14.03 16.31 6.73
C VAL A 3 -15.47 16.72 7.06
N PHE A 4 -16.24 17.10 6.04
CA PHE A 4 -17.65 17.41 6.22
C PHE A 4 -18.46 16.19 6.70
N ARG A 5 -18.22 15.03 6.08
CA ARG A 5 -18.88 13.77 6.47
C ARG A 5 -18.53 13.36 7.89
N MET A 6 -17.25 13.44 8.26
CA MET A 6 -16.78 13.14 9.63
C MET A 6 -17.50 14.01 10.66
N LYS A 7 -17.54 15.34 10.43
CA LYS A 7 -18.24 16.28 11.31
C LYS A 7 -19.75 16.03 11.36
N LEU A 8 -20.36 15.67 10.22
CA LEU A 8 -21.78 15.33 10.16
C LEU A 8 -22.12 14.09 11.02
N LEU A 9 -21.19 13.14 11.11
CA LEU A 9 -21.29 11.94 11.95
C LEU A 9 -20.91 12.20 13.42
N GLY A 10 -20.60 13.44 13.79
CA GLY A 10 -20.29 13.83 15.17
C GLY A 10 -18.82 13.66 15.56
N ALA A 11 -17.94 13.33 14.61
CA ALA A 11 -16.51 13.25 14.90
C ALA A 11 -15.89 14.66 15.03
N GLU A 12 -14.95 14.81 15.97
CA GLU A 12 -14.05 15.94 16.01
C GLU A 12 -12.93 15.73 14.99
N VAL A 13 -12.61 16.78 14.22
CA VAL A 13 -11.56 16.73 13.21
C VAL A 13 -10.54 17.80 13.51
N THR A 14 -9.33 17.37 13.86
CA THR A 14 -8.19 18.24 14.12
C THR A 14 -7.29 18.31 12.88
N PRO A 15 -7.23 19.45 12.18
CA PRO A 15 -6.36 19.59 11.02
C PRO A 15 -4.89 19.71 11.48
N VAL A 16 -4.01 18.96 10.84
CA VAL A 16 -2.56 19.08 11.04
C VAL A 16 -2.04 20.05 9.99
N THR A 17 -1.51 21.20 10.46
CA THR A 17 -1.00 22.29 9.62
C THR A 17 0.52 22.45 9.70
N SER A 18 1.19 21.64 10.52
CA SER A 18 2.64 21.57 10.65
C SER A 18 3.26 20.65 9.60
N GLY A 19 4.55 20.86 9.29
CA GLY A 19 5.27 20.08 8.29
C GLY A 19 4.85 20.42 6.85
N ALA A 20 4.90 19.44 5.98
CA ALA A 20 4.54 19.57 4.55
C ALA A 20 3.03 19.33 4.30
N GLY A 21 2.24 19.05 5.35
CA GLY A 21 0.81 18.75 5.22
C GLY A 21 0.50 17.37 4.61
N THR A 22 1.42 16.45 4.74
CA THR A 22 1.30 15.08 4.22
C THR A 22 0.68 14.11 5.22
N LEU A 23 0.35 12.90 4.77
CA LEU A 23 -0.12 11.82 5.64
C LEU A 23 0.90 11.48 6.74
N LYS A 24 2.21 11.56 6.47
CA LYS A 24 3.28 11.39 7.45
C LYS A 24 3.12 12.34 8.63
N ASP A 25 2.85 13.62 8.36
CA ASP A 25 2.69 14.65 9.40
C ASP A 25 1.43 14.38 10.25
N ALA A 26 0.32 14.00 9.61
CA ALA A 26 -0.90 13.62 10.30
C ALA A 26 -0.70 12.40 11.21
N MET A 27 0.02 11.37 10.75
CA MET A 27 0.36 10.20 11.56
C MET A 27 1.27 10.56 12.74
N ASN A 28 2.25 11.44 12.53
CA ASN A 28 3.11 11.91 13.61
C ASN A 28 2.32 12.59 14.72
N GLU A 29 1.36 13.45 14.37
CA GLU A 29 0.51 14.13 15.36
C GLU A 29 -0.43 13.16 16.08
N ALA A 30 -1.04 12.22 15.34
CA ALA A 30 -1.89 11.20 15.93
C ALA A 30 -1.13 10.32 16.92
N LEU A 31 0.11 9.92 16.59
CA LEU A 31 0.97 9.16 17.51
C LEU A 31 1.38 9.98 18.73
N ARG A 32 1.69 11.28 18.59
CA ARG A 32 2.01 12.16 19.74
C ARG A 32 0.82 12.32 20.66
N ASP A 33 -0.36 12.57 20.12
CA ASP A 33 -1.59 12.69 20.91
C ASP A 33 -1.89 11.39 21.65
N TRP A 34 -1.81 10.25 20.95
CA TRP A 34 -2.04 8.95 21.58
C TRP A 34 -1.06 8.64 22.71
N VAL A 35 0.24 8.87 22.50
CA VAL A 35 1.25 8.63 23.55
C VAL A 35 1.01 9.53 24.77
N ALA A 36 0.62 10.78 24.56
CA ALA A 36 0.29 11.71 25.65
C ALA A 36 -0.95 11.28 26.45
N ASN A 37 -1.93 10.66 25.79
CA ASN A 37 -3.24 10.31 26.32
C ASN A 37 -3.48 8.79 26.40
N VAL A 38 -2.42 7.96 26.41
CA VAL A 38 -2.49 6.49 26.29
C VAL A 38 -3.35 5.80 27.37
N ARG A 39 -3.63 6.48 28.50
CA ARG A 39 -4.40 5.91 29.61
C ARG A 39 -5.90 5.79 29.32
N ASP A 40 -6.44 6.65 28.48
CA ASP A 40 -7.86 6.81 28.20
C ASP A 40 -8.18 6.94 26.70
N THR A 41 -7.16 6.85 25.86
CA THR A 41 -7.27 6.99 24.40
C THR A 41 -6.77 5.74 23.70
N TYR A 42 -7.59 5.18 22.82
CA TYR A 42 -7.21 4.08 21.93
C TYR A 42 -6.95 4.61 20.52
N TYR A 43 -5.75 4.31 19.98
CA TYR A 43 -5.41 4.70 18.61
C TYR A 43 -5.82 3.62 17.61
N ILE A 44 -6.73 3.96 16.69
CA ILE A 44 -7.12 3.12 15.56
C ILE A 44 -6.29 3.53 14.36
N ILE A 45 -5.16 2.82 14.14
CA ILE A 45 -4.30 3.06 12.98
C ILE A 45 -4.88 2.39 11.73
N GLY A 46 -4.86 3.08 10.59
CA GLY A 46 -5.41 2.60 9.31
C GLY A 46 -4.39 1.99 8.36
N THR A 47 -3.15 1.75 8.80
CA THR A 47 -2.09 1.18 7.97
C THR A 47 -1.30 0.11 8.71
N ALA A 48 -0.59 -0.76 7.97
CA ALA A 48 0.22 -1.86 8.52
C ALA A 48 1.60 -1.39 9.04
N ALA A 49 1.73 -0.11 9.38
CA ALA A 49 2.94 0.51 9.93
C ALA A 49 2.75 0.86 11.41
N GLY A 50 3.80 1.36 12.05
CA GLY A 50 3.79 1.78 13.46
C GLY A 50 4.45 0.77 14.38
N PRO A 51 4.48 1.06 15.70
CA PRO A 51 5.10 0.16 16.68
C PRO A 51 4.30 -1.12 16.85
N HIS A 52 4.96 -2.18 17.30
CA HIS A 52 4.25 -3.39 17.72
C HIS A 52 3.18 -3.08 18.79
N PRO A 53 1.94 -3.63 18.71
CA PRO A 53 1.50 -4.70 17.82
C PRO A 53 0.78 -4.24 16.53
N TYR A 54 0.80 -2.95 16.20
CA TYR A 54 -0.05 -2.43 15.11
C TYR A 54 0.16 -3.09 13.74
N PRO A 55 1.40 -3.34 13.26
CA PRO A 55 1.58 -4.03 11.98
C PRO A 55 0.90 -5.39 11.93
N GLU A 56 1.06 -6.19 13.01
CA GLU A 56 0.45 -7.50 13.14
C GLU A 56 -1.08 -7.44 13.24
N LEU A 57 -1.59 -6.52 14.07
CA LEU A 57 -3.03 -6.32 14.26
C LEU A 57 -3.71 -5.92 12.95
N VAL A 58 -3.14 -4.97 12.21
CA VAL A 58 -3.69 -4.53 10.92
C VAL A 58 -3.59 -5.64 9.88
N ARG A 59 -2.47 -6.35 9.80
CA ARG A 59 -2.33 -7.54 8.94
C ARG A 59 -3.44 -8.55 9.20
N ASP A 60 -3.65 -8.91 10.46
CA ASP A 60 -4.58 -9.97 10.84
C ASP A 60 -6.02 -9.61 10.50
N PHE A 61 -6.43 -8.35 10.74
CA PHE A 61 -7.75 -7.88 10.33
C PHE A 61 -7.89 -7.78 8.82
N GLN A 62 -6.89 -7.26 8.11
CA GLN A 62 -6.92 -7.14 6.65
C GLN A 62 -6.79 -8.49 5.94
N SER A 63 -6.31 -9.54 6.62
CA SER A 63 -6.18 -10.89 6.05
C SER A 63 -7.52 -11.51 5.64
N VAL A 64 -8.65 -10.93 6.05
CA VAL A 64 -9.97 -11.30 5.53
C VAL A 64 -10.00 -11.25 4.00
N ILE A 65 -9.31 -10.29 3.38
CA ILE A 65 -9.22 -10.14 1.91
C ILE A 65 -8.70 -11.44 1.28
N GLY A 66 -7.53 -11.89 1.68
CA GLY A 66 -6.93 -13.09 1.09
C GLY A 66 -7.62 -14.39 1.52
N LYS A 67 -8.18 -14.45 2.75
CA LYS A 67 -8.95 -15.61 3.22
C LYS A 67 -10.22 -15.82 2.39
N GLU A 68 -10.98 -14.75 2.14
CA GLU A 68 -12.17 -14.81 1.29
C GLU A 68 -11.80 -15.13 -0.16
N LEU A 69 -10.73 -14.52 -0.68
CA LEU A 69 -10.25 -14.79 -2.04
C LEU A 69 -9.97 -16.28 -2.27
N ARG A 70 -9.34 -16.95 -1.31
CA ARG A 70 -9.06 -18.42 -1.45
C ARG A 70 -10.35 -19.20 -1.70
N GLY A 71 -11.40 -18.93 -0.93
CA GLY A 71 -12.70 -19.57 -1.11
C GLY A 71 -13.34 -19.23 -2.47
N GLN A 72 -13.35 -17.96 -2.80
CA GLN A 72 -13.91 -17.44 -4.06
C GLN A 72 -13.21 -18.04 -5.29
N MET A 73 -11.88 -18.14 -5.28
CA MET A 73 -11.12 -18.75 -6.38
C MET A 73 -11.42 -20.25 -6.54
N LEU A 74 -11.49 -20.99 -5.44
CA LEU A 74 -11.83 -22.41 -5.50
C LEU A 74 -13.25 -22.65 -5.98
N GLU A 75 -14.20 -21.78 -5.62
CA GLU A 75 -15.59 -21.84 -6.09
C GLU A 75 -15.72 -21.48 -7.57
N ALA A 76 -15.07 -20.39 -8.00
CA ALA A 76 -15.22 -19.87 -9.37
C ALA A 76 -14.36 -20.61 -10.39
N GLU A 77 -13.11 -20.96 -10.03
CA GLU A 77 -12.09 -21.46 -10.98
C GLU A 77 -11.59 -22.87 -10.63
N GLY A 78 -11.98 -23.42 -9.48
CA GLY A 78 -11.52 -24.73 -9.00
C GLY A 78 -10.03 -24.79 -8.61
N ARG A 79 -9.33 -23.65 -8.61
CA ARG A 79 -7.90 -23.52 -8.28
C ARG A 79 -7.54 -22.14 -7.75
N LEU A 80 -6.36 -22.02 -7.19
CA LEU A 80 -5.79 -20.73 -6.78
C LEU A 80 -5.23 -19.95 -7.98
N PRO A 81 -5.06 -18.61 -7.86
CA PRO A 81 -4.47 -17.81 -8.92
C PRO A 81 -2.98 -18.12 -9.11
N ASP A 82 -2.45 -17.77 -10.27
CA ASP A 82 -1.01 -17.86 -10.55
C ASP A 82 -0.26 -16.64 -10.04
N MET A 83 -0.93 -15.47 -9.97
CA MET A 83 -0.32 -14.21 -9.57
C MET A 83 -1.28 -13.36 -8.76
N LEU A 84 -0.74 -12.72 -7.71
CA LEU A 84 -1.42 -11.69 -6.91
C LEU A 84 -0.72 -10.34 -7.10
N VAL A 85 -1.50 -9.28 -7.31
CA VAL A 85 -0.97 -7.92 -7.49
C VAL A 85 -1.72 -6.94 -6.59
N ALA A 86 -1.01 -6.08 -5.89
CA ALA A 86 -1.61 -5.01 -5.10
C ALA A 86 -0.73 -3.76 -5.06
N ALA A 87 -1.36 -2.59 -5.03
CA ALA A 87 -0.66 -1.34 -4.76
C ALA A 87 -0.21 -1.27 -3.30
N VAL A 88 0.98 -0.72 -3.08
CA VAL A 88 1.63 -0.65 -1.76
C VAL A 88 2.00 0.80 -1.46
N GLY A 89 1.22 1.42 -0.56
CA GLY A 89 1.59 2.65 0.15
C GLY A 89 2.07 2.27 1.55
N GLY A 90 1.26 2.49 2.59
CA GLY A 90 1.53 1.91 3.92
C GLY A 90 1.44 0.38 3.96
N GLY A 91 0.72 -0.24 3.02
CA GLY A 91 0.76 -1.66 2.71
C GLY A 91 -0.35 -2.50 3.34
N SER A 92 -1.39 -1.91 3.95
CA SER A 92 -2.43 -2.68 4.65
C SER A 92 -3.27 -3.56 3.71
N ASN A 93 -3.72 -3.03 2.58
CA ASN A 93 -4.47 -3.81 1.59
C ASN A 93 -3.64 -4.95 1.01
N ALA A 94 -2.38 -4.67 0.70
CA ALA A 94 -1.46 -5.62 0.09
C ALA A 94 -1.12 -6.76 1.05
N ILE A 95 -0.76 -6.47 2.31
CA ILE A 95 -0.48 -7.52 3.29
C ILE A 95 -1.72 -8.35 3.59
N GLY A 96 -2.91 -7.74 3.60
CA GLY A 96 -4.18 -8.43 3.75
C GLY A 96 -4.46 -9.44 2.63
N LEU A 97 -4.10 -9.09 1.40
CA LEU A 97 -4.16 -10.00 0.26
C LEU A 97 -3.05 -11.07 0.34
N PHE A 98 -1.81 -10.66 0.58
CA PHE A 98 -0.62 -11.52 0.43
C PHE A 98 -0.47 -12.52 1.56
N HIS A 99 -0.73 -12.10 2.81
CA HIS A 99 -0.43 -12.91 3.99
C HIS A 99 -1.02 -14.32 3.96
N PRO A 100 -2.31 -14.54 3.59
CA PRO A 100 -2.87 -15.89 3.48
C PRO A 100 -2.28 -16.76 2.37
N PHE A 101 -1.45 -16.19 1.47
CA PHE A 101 -0.83 -16.90 0.34
C PHE A 101 0.70 -17.00 0.44
N LEU A 102 1.30 -16.58 1.54
CA LEU A 102 2.77 -16.57 1.65
C LEU A 102 3.39 -17.98 1.58
N ASP A 103 2.67 -18.99 1.99
CA ASP A 103 3.11 -20.38 1.95
C ASP A 103 2.88 -21.06 0.59
N ASP A 104 2.03 -20.52 -0.26
CA ASP A 104 1.77 -21.01 -1.63
C ASP A 104 2.90 -20.53 -2.57
N LYS A 105 4.01 -21.27 -2.61
CA LYS A 105 5.24 -20.84 -3.30
C LYS A 105 5.12 -20.76 -4.82
N GLU A 106 4.13 -21.42 -5.40
CA GLU A 106 3.82 -21.39 -6.83
C GLU A 106 3.11 -20.10 -7.26
N ILE A 107 2.54 -19.35 -6.31
CA ILE A 107 1.86 -18.09 -6.58
C ILE A 107 2.89 -16.96 -6.59
N GLU A 108 3.01 -16.26 -7.70
CA GLU A 108 3.78 -15.01 -7.78
C GLU A 108 3.05 -13.90 -7.03
N ILE A 109 3.78 -13.09 -6.26
CA ILE A 109 3.20 -11.98 -5.50
C ILE A 109 3.95 -10.70 -5.84
N ILE A 110 3.21 -9.68 -6.29
CA ILE A 110 3.75 -8.42 -6.77
C ILE A 110 3.17 -7.27 -5.95
N GLY A 111 4.04 -6.52 -5.31
CA GLY A 111 3.73 -5.23 -4.69
C GLY A 111 4.07 -4.08 -5.63
N VAL A 112 3.15 -3.18 -5.85
CA VAL A 112 3.34 -2.06 -6.79
C VAL A 112 3.45 -0.76 -6.03
N GLU A 113 4.60 -0.09 -6.16
CA GLU A 113 4.90 1.18 -5.53
C GLU A 113 4.68 2.36 -6.50
N ALA A 114 4.49 3.56 -5.95
CA ALA A 114 4.41 4.79 -6.76
C ALA A 114 5.80 5.22 -7.22
N GLY A 115 6.06 5.07 -8.50
CA GLY A 115 7.27 5.53 -9.18
C GLY A 115 7.26 7.02 -9.51
N GLY A 116 6.12 7.70 -9.28
CA GLY A 116 5.98 9.15 -9.48
C GLY A 116 6.41 9.61 -10.88
N HIS A 117 7.33 10.55 -10.92
CA HIS A 117 7.93 11.07 -12.15
C HIS A 117 9.20 10.33 -12.57
N GLY A 118 9.63 9.32 -11.82
CA GLY A 118 10.82 8.51 -12.08
C GLY A 118 11.71 8.34 -10.85
N LEU A 119 12.51 7.28 -10.82
CA LEU A 119 13.35 6.94 -9.66
C LEU A 119 14.67 7.75 -9.59
N GLU A 120 15.01 8.48 -10.64
CA GLU A 120 16.24 9.29 -10.71
C GLU A 120 16.06 10.67 -10.02
N GLY A 121 15.55 10.69 -8.83
CA GLY A 121 15.29 11.94 -8.10
C GLY A 121 14.50 11.69 -6.84
N ASP A 122 13.86 12.74 -6.34
CA ASP A 122 13.07 12.66 -5.10
C ASP A 122 11.54 12.67 -5.39
N GLU A 123 11.13 12.68 -6.67
CA GLU A 123 9.72 12.76 -7.06
C GLU A 123 9.07 11.37 -7.23
N HIS A 124 9.23 10.50 -6.24
CA HIS A 124 8.60 9.17 -6.17
C HIS A 124 8.37 8.72 -4.71
N CYS A 125 7.57 7.66 -4.51
CA CYS A 125 7.34 7.02 -3.20
C CYS A 125 7.70 5.53 -3.19
N ALA A 126 8.59 5.09 -4.08
CA ALA A 126 9.04 3.70 -4.18
C ALA A 126 10.12 3.39 -3.12
N SER A 127 9.72 3.34 -1.85
CA SER A 127 10.64 3.21 -0.72
C SER A 127 11.32 1.84 -0.62
N ILE A 128 10.66 0.75 -1.05
CA ILE A 128 11.28 -0.58 -1.11
C ILE A 128 12.27 -0.67 -2.28
N THR A 129 11.91 -0.11 -3.43
CA THR A 129 12.72 -0.22 -4.65
C THR A 129 13.96 0.69 -4.57
N ALA A 130 13.81 1.92 -4.08
CA ALA A 130 14.85 2.95 -4.14
C ALA A 130 15.29 3.49 -2.76
N GLY A 131 14.66 3.06 -1.69
CA GLY A 131 14.99 3.51 -0.33
C GLY A 131 16.05 2.66 0.36
N SER A 132 16.30 2.99 1.62
CA SER A 132 17.25 2.30 2.49
C SER A 132 16.63 1.98 3.86
N PRO A 133 17.16 0.98 4.60
CA PRO A 133 16.62 0.64 5.92
C PRO A 133 16.75 1.78 6.93
N GLY A 134 15.67 2.06 7.66
CA GLY A 134 15.65 3.08 8.70
C GLY A 134 14.47 2.90 9.65
N ILE A 135 14.15 3.94 10.44
CA ILE A 135 13.06 3.94 11.43
C ILE A 135 12.08 5.03 11.07
N LEU A 136 10.81 4.66 10.93
CA LEU A 136 9.70 5.59 10.73
C LEU A 136 8.48 5.12 11.54
N HIS A 137 7.77 6.04 12.18
CA HIS A 137 6.55 5.75 12.96
C HIS A 137 6.70 4.59 13.98
N GLY A 138 7.91 4.42 14.53
CA GLY A 138 8.21 3.38 15.52
C GLY A 138 8.43 1.97 14.98
N ASN A 139 8.55 1.79 13.66
CA ASN A 139 8.96 0.53 13.06
C ASN A 139 10.21 0.66 12.17
N ARG A 140 10.97 -0.43 12.06
CA ARG A 140 12.09 -0.53 11.12
C ARG A 140 11.56 -0.98 9.76
N THR A 141 11.90 -0.20 8.73
CA THR A 141 11.42 -0.44 7.36
C THR A 141 12.38 0.16 6.33
N PHE A 142 12.14 -0.04 5.04
CA PHE A 142 12.78 0.74 3.98
C PHE A 142 12.16 2.14 3.92
N LEU A 143 13.00 3.16 3.78
CA LEU A 143 12.60 4.57 3.78
C LEU A 143 13.25 5.32 2.63
N LEU A 144 12.58 6.35 2.15
CA LEU A 144 13.19 7.43 1.40
C LEU A 144 13.86 8.38 2.40
N GLN A 145 15.18 8.33 2.48
CA GLN A 145 15.98 9.15 3.40
C GLN A 145 17.30 9.57 2.76
N ASP A 146 17.87 10.65 3.26
CA ASP A 146 19.19 11.13 2.86
C ASP A 146 20.34 10.39 3.62
N GLU A 147 21.59 10.75 3.33
CA GLU A 147 22.77 10.17 3.98
C GLU A 147 22.84 10.46 5.48
N ALA A 148 22.17 11.50 5.95
CA ALA A 148 22.05 11.85 7.38
C ALA A 148 20.87 11.15 8.07
N GLY A 149 20.08 10.34 7.33
CA GLY A 149 18.90 9.65 7.84
C GLY A 149 17.66 10.54 7.96
N GLN A 150 17.67 11.72 7.32
CA GLN A 150 16.48 12.58 7.27
C GLN A 150 15.52 12.06 6.22
N ILE A 151 14.24 11.98 6.60
CA ILE A 151 13.16 11.54 5.71
C ILE A 151 13.01 12.54 4.57
N LYS A 152 13.08 12.03 3.32
CA LYS A 152 12.79 12.81 2.13
C LYS A 152 11.29 12.89 1.91
N GLU A 153 10.83 14.01 1.37
CA GLU A 153 9.48 14.11 0.84
C GLU A 153 9.42 13.36 -0.48
N GLY A 154 8.40 12.52 -0.62
CA GLY A 154 8.16 11.81 -1.86
C GLY A 154 7.13 12.53 -2.73
N HIS A 155 6.81 11.92 -3.87
CA HIS A 155 5.73 12.34 -4.75
C HIS A 155 4.95 11.14 -5.26
N SER A 156 3.63 11.26 -5.24
CA SER A 156 2.71 10.37 -5.93
C SER A 156 1.47 11.15 -6.35
N ILE A 157 0.96 10.89 -7.55
CA ILE A 157 -0.36 11.38 -7.97
C ILE A 157 -1.48 10.80 -7.10
N SER A 158 -1.20 9.70 -6.41
CA SER A 158 -2.12 9.01 -5.50
C SER A 158 -1.80 9.36 -4.06
N ALA A 159 -2.75 9.99 -3.36
CA ALA A 159 -2.58 10.36 -1.96
C ALA A 159 -2.35 9.16 -1.03
N GLY A 160 -2.94 8.01 -1.34
CA GLY A 160 -2.77 6.78 -0.54
C GLY A 160 -1.44 6.07 -0.74
N LEU A 161 -0.67 6.44 -1.78
CA LEU A 161 0.67 5.93 -2.05
C LEU A 161 1.77 6.96 -1.73
N ASP A 162 1.39 8.17 -1.33
CA ASP A 162 2.32 9.24 -0.95
C ASP A 162 2.83 9.01 0.48
N SER A 163 3.76 8.07 0.63
CA SER A 163 4.39 7.74 1.91
C SER A 163 5.87 7.44 1.71
N PRO A 164 6.77 8.05 2.51
CA PRO A 164 8.20 7.80 2.41
C PRO A 164 8.65 6.45 2.99
N GLY A 165 7.73 5.65 3.54
CA GLY A 165 7.98 4.34 4.11
C GLY A 165 6.69 3.56 4.28
N LEU A 166 6.81 2.27 4.65
CA LEU A 166 5.70 1.31 4.66
C LEU A 166 5.79 0.36 5.86
N GLY A 167 4.87 -0.61 5.92
CA GLY A 167 4.84 -1.62 6.97
C GLY A 167 6.10 -2.51 7.00
N PRO A 168 6.57 -2.92 8.18
CA PRO A 168 7.82 -3.68 8.33
C PRO A 168 7.75 -5.09 7.71
N GLU A 169 6.57 -5.69 7.62
CA GLU A 169 6.41 -7.00 6.99
C GLU A 169 6.70 -6.96 5.49
N HIS A 170 6.36 -5.87 4.80
CA HIS A 170 6.72 -5.69 3.39
C HIS A 170 8.24 -5.62 3.20
N SER A 171 8.95 -4.96 4.11
CA SER A 171 10.41 -4.95 4.11
C SER A 171 11.01 -6.35 4.27
N TRP A 172 10.45 -7.13 5.18
CA TRP A 172 10.83 -8.53 5.37
C TRP A 172 10.51 -9.40 4.15
N LEU A 173 9.34 -9.22 3.53
CA LEU A 173 8.94 -9.94 2.32
C LEU A 173 9.86 -9.64 1.12
N LYS A 174 10.35 -8.40 1.02
CA LYS A 174 11.40 -8.04 0.06
C LYS A 174 12.70 -8.77 0.35
N ASP A 175 13.19 -8.67 1.59
CA ASP A 175 14.48 -9.24 1.98
C ASP A 175 14.52 -10.77 1.82
N THR A 176 13.39 -11.43 2.02
CA THR A 176 13.24 -12.89 1.80
C THR A 176 13.00 -13.27 0.34
N GLY A 177 12.78 -12.31 -0.54
CA GLY A 177 12.46 -12.55 -1.95
C GLY A 177 11.09 -13.19 -2.17
N ARG A 178 10.19 -13.14 -1.17
CA ARG A 178 8.85 -13.74 -1.30
C ARG A 178 7.91 -12.89 -2.13
N VAL A 179 8.07 -11.58 -2.10
CA VAL A 179 7.30 -10.61 -2.88
C VAL A 179 8.25 -9.80 -3.74
N GLU A 180 7.94 -9.67 -5.02
CA GLU A 180 8.59 -8.74 -5.93
C GLU A 180 7.94 -7.36 -5.78
N TYR A 181 8.75 -6.30 -5.69
CA TYR A 181 8.25 -4.93 -5.65
C TYR A 181 8.71 -4.17 -6.88
N VAL A 182 7.76 -3.48 -7.51
CA VAL A 182 8.00 -2.76 -8.77
C VAL A 182 7.40 -1.36 -8.72
N PRO A 183 8.09 -0.35 -9.27
CA PRO A 183 7.57 1.00 -9.39
C PRO A 183 6.71 1.15 -10.64
N ILE A 184 5.63 1.91 -10.53
CA ILE A 184 4.80 2.36 -11.66
C ILE A 184 4.74 3.88 -11.65
N MET A 185 4.98 4.49 -12.81
CA MET A 185 4.98 5.94 -12.95
C MET A 185 3.56 6.50 -13.00
N ASP A 186 3.40 7.78 -12.63
CA ASP A 186 2.10 8.47 -12.61
C ASP A 186 1.37 8.41 -13.96
N THR A 187 2.10 8.56 -15.07
CA THR A 187 1.54 8.47 -16.42
C THR A 187 0.95 7.10 -16.73
N GLU A 188 1.65 6.04 -16.36
CA GLU A 188 1.21 4.66 -16.56
C GLU A 188 -0.04 4.35 -15.72
N ALA A 189 -0.07 4.83 -14.46
CA ALA A 189 -1.24 4.69 -13.59
C ALA A 189 -2.46 5.42 -14.16
N LEU A 190 -2.29 6.63 -14.71
CA LEU A 190 -3.39 7.38 -15.35
C LEU A 190 -3.90 6.72 -16.63
N GLU A 191 -3.02 6.16 -17.45
CA GLU A 191 -3.41 5.40 -18.63
C GLU A 191 -4.21 4.16 -18.26
N ALA A 192 -3.77 3.41 -17.25
CA ALA A 192 -4.48 2.25 -16.72
C ALA A 192 -5.85 2.63 -16.13
N PHE A 193 -5.92 3.72 -15.35
CA PHE A 193 -7.17 4.28 -14.85
C PHE A 193 -8.18 4.52 -15.98
N GLN A 194 -7.76 5.26 -17.02
CA GLN A 194 -8.64 5.57 -18.15
C GLN A 194 -9.05 4.33 -18.94
N LEU A 195 -8.15 3.35 -19.05
CA LEU A 195 -8.44 2.11 -19.74
C LEU A 195 -9.54 1.32 -19.04
N LEU A 196 -9.44 1.16 -17.70
CA LEU A 196 -10.45 0.46 -16.91
C LEU A 196 -11.82 1.16 -16.99
N CYS A 197 -11.83 2.50 -16.89
CA CYS A 197 -13.06 3.26 -17.06
C CYS A 197 -13.76 3.00 -18.40
N ARG A 198 -12.99 2.93 -19.49
CA ARG A 198 -13.53 2.76 -20.83
C ARG A 198 -13.95 1.33 -21.15
N LEU A 199 -13.21 0.33 -20.67
CA LEU A 199 -13.44 -1.07 -21.01
C LEU A 199 -14.44 -1.75 -20.09
N GLU A 200 -14.37 -1.45 -18.79
CA GLU A 200 -15.17 -2.14 -17.76
C GLU A 200 -16.25 -1.26 -17.14
N GLY A 201 -16.24 0.06 -17.42
CA GLY A 201 -17.17 1.00 -16.78
C GLY A 201 -16.90 1.21 -15.29
N ILE A 202 -15.72 0.81 -14.79
CA ILE A 202 -15.31 0.96 -13.40
C ILE A 202 -14.42 2.19 -13.29
N ILE A 203 -14.77 3.11 -12.39
CA ILE A 203 -13.94 4.25 -12.02
C ILE A 203 -13.15 3.87 -10.77
N PRO A 204 -11.88 3.44 -10.90
CA PRO A 204 -11.07 3.04 -9.75
C PRO A 204 -10.54 4.25 -8.98
N ALA A 205 -9.95 4.01 -7.80
CA ALA A 205 -9.04 4.97 -7.19
C ALA A 205 -7.69 4.98 -7.93
N LEU A 206 -6.86 6.00 -7.68
CA LEU A 206 -5.53 6.08 -8.32
C LEU A 206 -4.55 5.05 -7.74
N GLU A 207 -4.74 4.64 -6.50
CA GLU A 207 -3.95 3.61 -5.85
C GLU A 207 -3.94 2.29 -6.64
N PRO A 208 -5.08 1.62 -6.84
CA PRO A 208 -5.11 0.36 -7.59
C PRO A 208 -4.84 0.55 -9.08
N SER A 209 -4.90 1.77 -9.61
CA SER A 209 -4.52 2.05 -10.99
C SER A 209 -3.03 1.79 -11.24
N HIS A 210 -2.16 1.98 -10.24
CA HIS A 210 -0.76 1.56 -10.30
C HIS A 210 -0.65 0.03 -10.43
N ALA A 211 -1.39 -0.72 -9.61
CA ALA A 211 -1.41 -2.18 -9.70
C ALA A 211 -1.94 -2.66 -11.07
N LEU A 212 -2.98 -2.00 -11.59
CA LEU A 212 -3.53 -2.32 -12.91
C LEU A 212 -2.51 -2.07 -14.03
N ALA A 213 -1.72 -0.99 -13.97
CA ALA A 213 -0.68 -0.73 -14.95
C ALA A 213 0.34 -1.88 -15.00
N GLU A 214 0.72 -2.44 -13.86
CA GLU A 214 1.60 -3.60 -13.82
C GLU A 214 0.93 -4.86 -14.38
N VAL A 215 -0.35 -5.08 -14.08
CA VAL A 215 -1.13 -6.18 -14.68
C VAL A 215 -1.13 -6.08 -16.21
N ILE A 216 -1.34 -4.88 -16.76
CA ILE A 216 -1.32 -4.63 -18.22
C ILE A 216 0.05 -4.99 -18.83
N LYS A 217 1.15 -4.77 -18.11
CA LYS A 217 2.51 -5.12 -18.57
C LYS A 217 2.79 -6.62 -18.52
N ARG A 218 2.22 -7.33 -17.52
CA ARG A 218 2.50 -8.76 -17.29
C ARG A 218 1.57 -9.69 -18.05
N ALA A 219 0.28 -9.40 -18.09
CA ALA A 219 -0.72 -10.27 -18.70
C ALA A 219 -0.38 -10.72 -20.14
N PRO A 220 0.13 -9.87 -21.05
CA PRO A 220 0.50 -10.30 -22.39
C PRO A 220 1.64 -11.31 -22.47
N LYS A 221 2.43 -11.45 -21.39
CA LYS A 221 3.57 -12.38 -21.30
C LYS A 221 3.19 -13.70 -20.65
N MET A 222 2.00 -13.80 -20.08
CA MET A 222 1.48 -14.99 -19.42
C MET A 222 0.76 -15.91 -20.38
N ARG A 223 0.64 -17.18 -20.01
CA ARG A 223 -0.20 -18.12 -20.77
C ARG A 223 -1.68 -17.78 -20.57
N LYS A 224 -2.50 -18.14 -21.53
CA LYS A 224 -3.94 -17.84 -21.52
C LYS A 224 -4.74 -18.55 -20.42
N ASP A 225 -4.17 -19.60 -19.87
CA ASP A 225 -4.75 -20.39 -18.78
C ASP A 225 -4.34 -19.90 -17.37
N GLN A 226 -3.45 -18.92 -17.30
CA GLN A 226 -3.01 -18.32 -16.03
C GLN A 226 -3.98 -17.23 -15.56
N ILE A 227 -4.11 -17.11 -14.25
CA ILE A 227 -5.04 -16.20 -13.59
C ILE A 227 -4.26 -15.18 -12.76
N ILE A 228 -4.53 -13.91 -13.00
CA ILE A 228 -4.06 -12.80 -12.16
C ILE A 228 -5.23 -12.31 -11.30
N VAL A 229 -5.00 -12.15 -10.02
CA VAL A 229 -5.92 -11.45 -9.12
C VAL A 229 -5.25 -10.19 -8.62
N MET A 230 -5.97 -9.07 -8.75
CA MET A 230 -5.52 -7.75 -8.32
C MET A 230 -6.53 -7.15 -7.34
N ASN A 231 -6.04 -6.56 -6.24
CA ASN A 231 -6.89 -5.75 -5.37
C ASN A 231 -7.32 -4.46 -6.08
N LEU A 232 -8.62 -4.25 -6.16
CA LEU A 232 -9.21 -3.00 -6.61
C LEU A 232 -9.74 -2.23 -5.37
N CYS A 233 -8.80 -1.77 -4.56
CA CYS A 233 -9.05 -0.99 -3.34
C CYS A 233 -9.22 0.51 -3.63
N GLY A 234 -9.47 1.32 -2.60
CA GLY A 234 -9.61 2.75 -2.81
C GLY A 234 -9.70 3.54 -1.52
#